data_236f01b5fe12592f53442aaf9e758ea8
#
_entry.id   236f01b5fe12592f53442aaf9e758ea8
#
_cell.length_a   1.000
_cell.length_b   1.000
_cell.length_c   1.000
_cell.angle_alpha   90.00
_cell.angle_beta   90.00
_cell.angle_gamma   90.00
#
_symmetry.space_group_name_H-M   'P 1'
#
loop_
_entity.id
_entity.type
_entity.pdbx_description
1 polymer ?
#
loop_
_entity_poly.entity_id
_entity_poly.type
_entity_poly.pdbx_seq_one_letter_code
_entity_poly.pdbx_strand_id
1 'polypeptide(L)'
;MNENEEYEIKGYQELYEDIDDFKEYDNALVESEKVYKESLPKVVLDYVKSAEEVSHYNAIPASISYFTILGNICKDFVHIPNGRNHEDVRVHFCWVQTSGTGKSTLWNFVEGVSDSIFDKINEEGTHPPFIDPDTQR
;
A
#
# COMPACT_ATOMS: atom_id res chain seq x y z
N MET A 1 32.41 -22.89 -35.25
CA MET A 1 31.37 -22.21 -34.46
C MET A 1 31.00 -20.95 -35.21
N ASN A 2 29.75 -20.77 -35.54
CA ASN A 2 29.32 -19.65 -36.38
C ASN A 2 29.14 -18.42 -35.47
N GLU A 3 29.48 -17.22 -35.91
CA GLU A 3 29.37 -15.99 -35.12
C GLU A 3 27.95 -15.81 -34.51
N ASN A 4 26.92 -16.28 -35.20
CA ASN A 4 25.54 -16.26 -34.70
C ASN A 4 25.32 -17.20 -33.52
N GLU A 5 26.00 -18.33 -33.42
CA GLU A 5 25.90 -19.25 -32.26
C GLU A 5 26.57 -18.66 -31.03
N GLU A 6 27.63 -17.88 -31.22
CA GLU A 6 28.35 -17.21 -30.13
C GLU A 6 27.54 -16.05 -29.51
N TYR A 7 26.79 -15.31 -30.34
CA TYR A 7 25.87 -14.27 -29.88
C TYR A 7 24.65 -14.85 -29.14
N GLU A 8 24.10 -15.96 -29.62
CA GLU A 8 22.99 -16.65 -28.97
C GLU A 8 23.40 -17.18 -27.59
N ILE A 9 24.58 -17.82 -27.46
CA ILE A 9 25.08 -18.34 -26.18
C ILE A 9 25.33 -17.19 -25.17
N LYS A 10 25.90 -16.06 -25.61
CA LYS A 10 26.09 -14.89 -24.74
C LYS A 10 24.76 -14.32 -24.26
N GLY A 11 23.78 -14.18 -25.13
CA GLY A 11 22.45 -13.69 -24.75
C GLY A 11 21.77 -14.57 -23.70
N TYR A 12 21.93 -15.89 -23.79
CA TYR A 12 21.43 -16.82 -22.77
C TYR A 12 22.20 -16.71 -21.45
N GLN A 13 23.51 -16.54 -21.48
CA GLN A 13 24.30 -16.38 -20.26
C GLN A 13 23.95 -15.09 -19.51
N GLU A 14 23.84 -13.96 -20.21
CA GLU A 14 23.39 -12.69 -19.62
C GLU A 14 21.97 -12.81 -19.02
N LEU A 15 21.05 -13.54 -19.67
CA LEU A 15 19.72 -13.77 -19.16
C LEU A 15 19.71 -14.63 -17.88
N TYR A 16 20.63 -15.57 -17.74
CA TYR A 16 20.76 -16.41 -16.55
C TYR A 16 21.39 -15.64 -15.37
N GLU A 17 22.34 -14.77 -15.63
CA GLU A 17 22.90 -13.87 -14.61
C GLU A 17 21.81 -12.92 -14.08
N ASP A 18 21.01 -12.32 -14.95
CA ASP A 18 19.88 -11.50 -14.57
C ASP A 18 18.83 -12.24 -13.71
N ILE A 19 18.61 -13.54 -13.98
CA ILE A 19 17.64 -14.35 -13.20
C ILE A 19 18.15 -14.59 -11.77
N ASP A 20 19.42 -14.81 -11.57
CA ASP A 20 19.99 -15.01 -10.24
C ASP A 20 20.03 -13.70 -9.43
N ASP A 21 20.30 -12.58 -10.06
CA ASP A 21 20.20 -11.24 -9.47
C ASP A 21 18.74 -10.93 -9.06
N PHE A 22 17.75 -11.31 -9.87
CA PHE A 22 16.34 -11.17 -9.52
C PHE A 22 15.95 -12.02 -8.30
N LYS A 23 16.46 -13.25 -8.18
CA LYS A 23 16.19 -14.11 -7.02
C LYS A 23 16.78 -13.55 -5.73
N GLU A 24 18.00 -13.01 -5.80
CA GLU A 24 18.62 -12.37 -4.65
C GLU A 24 17.85 -11.13 -4.23
N TYR A 25 17.40 -10.31 -5.17
CA TYR A 25 16.54 -9.16 -4.93
C TYR A 25 15.20 -9.55 -4.31
N ASP A 26 14.53 -10.57 -4.83
CA ASP A 26 13.27 -11.07 -4.29
C ASP A 26 13.43 -11.59 -2.85
N ASN A 27 14.50 -12.30 -2.55
CA ASN A 27 14.79 -12.78 -1.20
C ASN A 27 15.04 -11.61 -0.23
N ALA A 28 15.77 -10.58 -0.68
CA ALA A 28 16.00 -9.38 0.12
C ALA A 28 14.71 -8.60 0.39
N LEU A 29 13.79 -8.54 -0.60
CA LEU A 29 12.47 -7.95 -0.42
C LEU A 29 11.62 -8.72 0.60
N VAL A 30 11.59 -10.05 0.52
CA VAL A 30 10.84 -10.90 1.45
C VAL A 30 11.33 -10.72 2.88
N GLU A 31 12.66 -10.70 3.09
CA GLU A 31 13.23 -10.51 4.43
C GLU A 31 12.96 -9.09 4.95
N SER A 32 13.08 -8.07 4.10
CA SER A 32 12.78 -6.68 4.47
C SER A 32 11.31 -6.49 4.83
N GLU A 33 10.40 -7.14 4.11
CA GLU A 33 8.98 -7.12 4.41
C GLU A 33 8.65 -7.79 5.74
N LYS A 34 9.32 -8.89 6.07
CA LYS A 34 9.16 -9.57 7.35
C LYS A 34 9.58 -8.65 8.51
N VAL A 35 10.77 -8.05 8.44
CA VAL A 35 11.25 -7.08 9.44
C VAL A 35 10.30 -5.89 9.55
N TYR A 36 9.79 -5.41 8.43
CA TYR A 36 8.81 -4.33 8.41
C TYR A 36 7.52 -4.72 9.16
N LYS A 37 6.94 -5.90 8.88
CA LYS A 37 5.75 -6.40 9.59
C LYS A 37 5.96 -6.52 11.08
N GLU A 38 7.12 -6.98 11.52
CA GLU A 38 7.47 -7.09 12.93
C GLU A 38 7.55 -5.73 13.64
N SER A 39 7.80 -4.66 12.91
CA SER A 39 7.85 -3.29 13.44
C SER A 39 6.49 -2.61 13.54
N LEU A 40 5.45 -3.15 12.89
CA LEU A 40 4.13 -2.53 12.85
C LEU A 40 3.38 -2.65 14.17
N PRO A 41 2.64 -1.62 14.61
CA PRO A 41 1.68 -1.76 15.70
C PRO A 41 0.66 -2.86 15.39
N LYS A 42 0.22 -3.57 16.44
CA LYS A 42 -0.68 -4.73 16.28
C LYS A 42 -1.91 -4.42 15.43
N VAL A 43 -2.56 -3.28 15.63
CA VAL A 43 -3.76 -2.90 14.87
C VAL A 43 -3.48 -2.72 13.39
N VAL A 44 -2.32 -2.16 13.03
CA VAL A 44 -1.89 -2.01 11.63
C VAL A 44 -1.57 -3.37 11.04
N LEU A 45 -0.89 -4.23 11.79
CA LEU A 45 -0.57 -5.59 11.36
C LEU A 45 -1.84 -6.42 11.12
N ASP A 46 -2.84 -6.32 11.97
CA ASP A 46 -4.11 -7.03 11.81
C ASP A 46 -4.83 -6.56 10.53
N TYR A 47 -4.82 -5.26 10.23
CA TYR A 47 -5.35 -4.72 8.97
C TYR A 47 -4.55 -5.23 7.75
N VAL A 48 -3.21 -5.20 7.82
CA VAL A 48 -2.35 -5.71 6.75
C VAL A 48 -2.64 -7.16 6.45
N LYS A 49 -2.78 -8.01 7.47
CA LYS A 49 -3.14 -9.43 7.30
C LYS A 49 -4.48 -9.60 6.59
N SER A 50 -5.49 -8.81 6.96
CA SER A 50 -6.79 -8.86 6.28
C SER A 50 -6.69 -8.42 4.81
N ALA A 51 -5.87 -7.42 4.51
CA ALA A 51 -5.60 -7.01 3.13
C ALA A 51 -4.88 -8.09 2.32
N GLU A 52 -3.92 -8.79 2.93
CA GLU A 52 -3.18 -9.90 2.29
C GLU A 52 -4.08 -11.10 1.98
N GLU A 53 -5.01 -11.44 2.86
CA GLU A 53 -5.97 -12.53 2.65
C GLU A 53 -6.87 -12.28 1.44
N VAL A 54 -7.24 -11.03 1.19
CA VAL A 54 -8.14 -10.65 0.09
C VAL A 54 -7.38 -10.39 -1.21
N SER A 55 -6.21 -9.76 -1.13
CA SER A 55 -5.53 -9.20 -2.30
C SER A 55 -4.17 -9.82 -2.62
N HIS A 56 -3.63 -10.67 -1.75
CA HIS A 56 -2.26 -11.19 -1.83
C HIS A 56 -1.22 -10.06 -1.97
N TYR A 57 -1.46 -8.98 -1.27
CA TYR A 57 -0.72 -7.75 -1.47
C TYR A 57 0.40 -7.58 -0.43
N ASN A 58 1.48 -6.90 -0.86
CA ASN A 58 2.62 -6.56 -0.03
C ASN A 58 2.21 -5.68 1.17
N ALA A 59 2.83 -5.91 2.32
CA ALA A 59 2.51 -5.22 3.57
C ALA A 59 2.71 -3.70 3.52
N ILE A 60 3.65 -3.21 2.72
CA ILE A 60 3.96 -1.77 2.65
C ILE A 60 2.79 -0.96 2.10
N PRO A 61 2.26 -1.21 0.88
CA PRO A 61 1.11 -0.47 0.38
C PRO A 61 -0.15 -0.70 1.21
N ALA A 62 -0.34 -1.87 1.78
CA ALA A 62 -1.46 -2.14 2.69
C ALA A 62 -1.39 -1.27 3.95
N SER A 63 -0.24 -1.19 4.62
CA SER A 63 -0.08 -0.36 5.81
C SER A 63 -0.19 1.14 5.52
N ILE A 64 0.33 1.60 4.38
CA ILE A 64 0.19 3.01 3.97
C ILE A 64 -1.28 3.35 3.74
N SER A 65 -2.07 2.45 3.15
CA SER A 65 -3.51 2.65 2.98
C SER A 65 -4.24 2.79 4.32
N TYR A 66 -3.85 2.01 5.35
CA TYR A 66 -4.34 2.18 6.70
C TYR A 66 -4.11 3.60 7.25
N PHE A 67 -2.88 4.10 7.14
CA PHE A 67 -2.55 5.46 7.59
C PHE A 67 -3.28 6.54 6.77
N THR A 68 -3.54 6.29 5.50
CA THR A 68 -4.34 7.20 4.67
C THR A 68 -5.78 7.29 5.17
N ILE A 69 -6.41 6.15 5.46
CA ILE A 69 -7.76 6.12 6.04
C ILE A 69 -7.77 6.83 7.40
N LEU A 70 -6.83 6.47 8.27
CA LEU A 70 -6.72 7.06 9.61
C LEU A 70 -6.52 8.57 9.55
N GLY A 71 -5.64 9.07 8.69
CA GLY A 71 -5.40 10.49 8.49
C GLY A 71 -6.65 11.23 8.02
N ASN A 72 -7.45 10.62 7.13
CA ASN A 72 -8.72 11.19 6.70
C ASN A 72 -9.76 11.26 7.82
N ILE A 73 -9.80 10.28 8.71
CA ILE A 73 -10.70 10.29 9.88
C ILE A 73 -10.27 11.37 10.86
N CYS A 74 -8.95 11.50 11.10
CA CYS A 74 -8.41 12.39 12.13
C CYS A 74 -8.24 13.85 11.68
N LYS A 75 -8.39 14.17 10.41
CA LYS A 75 -8.04 15.47 9.81
C LYS A 75 -8.66 16.69 10.52
N ASP A 76 -9.87 16.54 11.07
CA ASP A 76 -10.60 17.62 11.70
C ASP A 76 -10.32 17.73 13.23
N PHE A 77 -9.61 16.75 13.81
CA PHE A 77 -9.37 16.64 15.25
C PHE A 77 -7.90 16.73 15.62
N VAL A 78 -7.01 16.33 14.72
CA VAL A 78 -5.58 16.23 14.98
C VAL A 78 -4.83 17.13 14.01
N HIS A 79 -4.03 18.03 14.57
CA HIS A 79 -3.15 18.89 13.80
C HIS A 79 -1.72 18.78 14.32
N ILE A 80 -0.77 18.78 13.41
CA ILE A 80 0.66 18.78 13.76
C ILE A 80 1.11 20.25 13.86
N PRO A 81 1.55 20.72 15.04
CA PRO A 81 2.04 22.08 15.16
C PRO A 81 3.34 22.25 14.37
N ASN A 82 3.37 23.21 13.47
CA ASN A 82 4.55 23.57 12.69
C ASN A 82 4.78 25.09 12.80
N GLY A 83 5.51 25.51 13.83
CA GLY A 83 5.72 26.92 14.13
C GLY A 83 4.41 27.65 14.41
N ARG A 84 4.02 28.58 13.53
CA ARG A 84 2.76 29.34 13.61
C ARG A 84 1.59 28.68 12.87
N ASN A 85 1.87 27.62 12.13
CA ASN A 85 0.89 26.92 11.32
C ASN A 85 0.52 25.59 11.96
N HIS A 86 -0.60 25.06 11.56
CA HIS A 86 -1.03 23.70 11.86
C HIS A 86 -1.07 22.93 10.56
N GLU A 87 -0.39 21.77 10.52
CA GLU A 87 -0.41 20.89 9.40
C GLU A 87 -1.45 19.79 9.60
N ASP A 88 -2.06 19.40 8.52
CA ASP A 88 -3.03 18.33 8.43
C ASP A 88 -2.33 16.95 8.57
N VAL A 89 -2.98 16.02 9.23
CA VAL A 89 -2.46 14.66 9.42
C VAL A 89 -2.77 13.71 8.26
N ARG A 90 -3.38 14.20 7.19
CA ARG A 90 -3.67 13.38 6.01
C ARG A 90 -2.39 12.91 5.33
N VAL A 91 -2.36 11.62 5.02
CA VAL A 91 -1.27 11.01 4.26
C VAL A 91 -1.70 10.86 2.81
N HIS A 92 -0.92 11.44 1.92
CA HIS A 92 -1.10 11.28 0.48
C HIS A 92 0.05 10.44 -0.07
N PHE A 93 -0.26 9.40 -0.81
CA PHE A 93 0.78 8.62 -1.48
C PHE A 93 0.41 8.30 -2.92
N CYS A 94 1.43 8.17 -3.74
CA CYS A 94 1.30 7.75 -5.12
C CYS A 94 1.90 6.35 -5.26
N TRP A 95 1.09 5.45 -5.76
CA TRP A 95 1.49 4.06 -5.93
C TRP A 95 1.66 3.71 -7.40
N VAL A 96 2.91 3.47 -7.78
CA VAL A 96 3.28 3.11 -9.14
C VAL A 96 3.71 1.64 -9.18
N GLN A 97 3.05 0.85 -10.00
CA GLN A 97 3.34 -0.56 -10.17
C GLN A 97 2.94 -1.01 -11.58
N THR A 98 3.56 -2.09 -12.06
CA THR A 98 3.24 -2.68 -13.36
C THR A 98 1.77 -3.08 -13.47
N SER A 99 1.26 -3.12 -14.68
CA SER A 99 -0.11 -3.56 -14.96
C SER A 99 -0.28 -5.06 -14.63
N GLY A 100 -1.47 -5.45 -14.20
CA GLY A 100 -1.78 -6.86 -13.92
C GLY A 100 -1.34 -7.38 -12.55
N THR A 101 -0.81 -6.54 -11.67
CA THR A 101 -0.29 -6.93 -10.35
C THR A 101 -1.29 -6.82 -9.20
N GLY A 102 -2.58 -6.74 -9.48
CA GLY A 102 -3.62 -6.77 -8.45
C GLY A 102 -3.90 -5.45 -7.74
N LYS A 103 -3.39 -4.29 -8.23
CA LYS A 103 -3.64 -2.96 -7.61
C LYS A 103 -5.13 -2.69 -7.32
N SER A 104 -5.99 -3.02 -8.27
CA SER A 104 -7.43 -2.81 -8.14
C SER A 104 -8.04 -3.63 -7.01
N THR A 105 -7.50 -4.80 -6.69
CA THR A 105 -7.98 -5.66 -5.61
C THR A 105 -7.71 -5.01 -4.26
N LEU A 106 -6.51 -4.46 -4.04
CA LEU A 106 -6.22 -3.72 -2.83
C LEU A 106 -7.04 -2.43 -2.76
N TRP A 107 -7.21 -1.72 -3.88
CA TRP A 107 -8.03 -0.52 -3.91
C TRP A 107 -9.49 -0.79 -3.49
N ASN A 108 -10.10 -1.83 -4.04
CA ASN A 108 -11.45 -2.22 -3.67
C ASN A 108 -11.57 -2.62 -2.18
N PHE A 109 -10.53 -3.26 -1.63
CA PHE A 109 -10.48 -3.55 -0.19
C PHE A 109 -10.41 -2.26 0.63
N VAL A 110 -9.54 -1.32 0.28
CA VAL A 110 -9.38 -0.01 0.96
C VAL A 110 -10.69 0.79 0.91
N GLU A 111 -11.34 0.84 -0.26
CA GLU A 111 -12.62 1.50 -0.47
C GLU A 111 -13.70 0.89 0.43
N GLY A 112 -13.86 -0.43 0.41
CA GLY A 112 -14.85 -1.12 1.23
C GLY A 112 -14.63 -0.94 2.75
N VAL A 113 -13.39 -0.91 3.21
CA VAL A 113 -13.06 -0.60 4.61
C VAL A 113 -13.39 0.85 4.95
N SER A 114 -13.05 1.79 4.07
CA SER A 114 -13.33 3.21 4.26
C SER A 114 -14.84 3.46 4.36
N ASP A 115 -15.62 2.93 3.43
CA ASP A 115 -17.06 3.06 3.43
C ASP A 115 -17.68 2.50 4.71
N SER A 116 -17.24 1.31 5.13
CA SER A 116 -17.74 0.69 6.36
C SER A 116 -17.45 1.51 7.62
N ILE A 117 -16.30 2.20 7.66
CA ILE A 117 -15.93 3.07 8.79
C ILE A 117 -16.79 4.35 8.76
N PHE A 118 -16.91 4.99 7.60
CA PHE A 118 -17.68 6.23 7.48
C PHE A 118 -19.16 6.01 7.72
N ASP A 119 -19.72 4.90 7.28
CA ASP A 119 -21.09 4.52 7.59
C ASP A 119 -21.31 4.41 9.10
N LYS A 120 -20.43 3.74 9.83
CA LYS A 120 -20.50 3.63 11.29
C LYS A 120 -20.37 4.99 12.00
N ILE A 121 -19.46 5.83 11.56
CA ILE A 121 -19.28 7.18 12.11
C ILE A 121 -20.56 8.01 11.93
N ASN A 122 -21.19 7.89 10.77
CA ASN A 122 -22.45 8.58 10.45
C ASN A 122 -23.64 8.03 11.26
N GLU A 123 -23.73 6.70 11.43
CA GLU A 123 -24.79 6.05 12.21
C GLU A 123 -24.72 6.42 13.71
N GLU A 124 -23.53 6.49 14.27
CA GLU A 124 -23.33 6.84 15.68
C GLU A 124 -23.58 8.32 15.99
N GLY A 125 -23.74 9.16 14.97
CA GLY A 125 -24.12 10.58 15.13
C GLY A 125 -23.11 11.43 15.89
N THR A 126 -21.88 10.94 16.04
CA THR A 126 -20.81 11.59 16.81
C THR A 126 -20.19 12.78 16.10
N HIS A 127 -20.49 12.94 14.81
CA HIS A 127 -19.94 14.02 13.96
C HIS A 127 -20.97 14.52 12.95
N PRO A 128 -20.83 15.75 12.44
CA PRO A 128 -21.58 16.16 11.27
C PRO A 128 -21.33 15.12 10.16
N PRO A 129 -22.37 14.74 9.40
CA PRO A 129 -22.26 13.68 8.41
C PRO A 129 -21.02 13.91 7.53
N PHE A 130 -20.22 12.89 7.40
CA PHE A 130 -19.06 12.95 6.50
C PHE A 130 -19.61 13.12 5.09
N ILE A 131 -19.50 14.34 4.58
CA ILE A 131 -19.98 14.65 3.23
C ILE A 131 -18.88 14.20 2.28
N ASP A 132 -19.10 13.07 1.63
CA ASP A 132 -18.28 12.68 0.50
C ASP A 132 -18.33 13.80 -0.55
N PRO A 133 -17.19 14.43 -0.87
CA PRO A 133 -17.17 15.52 -1.85
C PRO A 133 -17.67 15.11 -3.24
N ASP A 134 -17.62 13.83 -3.58
CA ASP A 134 -18.05 13.29 -4.88
C ASP A 134 -19.58 12.99 -4.91
N THR A 135 -20.22 12.87 -3.75
CA THR A 135 -21.67 12.61 -3.62
C THR A 135 -22.49 13.85 -3.34
N GLN A 136 -21.90 15.05 -3.30
CA GLN A 136 -22.64 16.31 -3.25
C GLN A 136 -23.46 16.49 -4.55
N ARG A 137 -24.56 15.81 -4.65
CA ARG A 137 -25.67 16.08 -5.57
C ARG A 137 -26.89 16.55 -4.79
#